data_13abd343efb172b9bbe7aa83795bbe74
#
_entry.id   13abd343efb172b9bbe7aa83795bbe74
#
_cell.length_a   1.000
_cell.length_b   1.000
_cell.length_c   1.000
_cell.angle_alpha   90.00
_cell.angle_beta   90.00
_cell.angle_gamma   90.00
#
_symmetry.space_group_name_H-M   'P 1'
#
loop_
_entity.id
_entity.type
_entity.pdbx_description
1 polymer ?
#
loop_
_entity_poly.entity_id
_entity_poly.type
_entity_poly.pdbx_seq_one_letter_code
_entity_poly.pdbx_strand_id
1 'polypeptide(L)'
;MAAIITPIGRIADITPGNKRFFARTELYELVGTDNPTATPITLHGRRMAFVHSADNEQKNPIASELFRLAKGGGLLNGNVIVCKACEII
;
A
#
# COMPACT_ATOMS: atom_id res chain seq x y z
N MET A 1 -1.13 12.35 1.92
CA MET A 1 -1.21 11.55 3.15
C MET A 1 -1.21 10.07 2.81
N ALA A 2 -0.44 9.30 3.51
CA ALA A 2 -0.31 7.87 3.25
C ALA A 2 -0.34 7.10 4.57
N ALA A 3 -0.66 5.82 4.49
CA ALA A 3 -0.68 4.95 5.64
C ALA A 3 -0.08 3.60 5.29
N ILE A 4 0.56 2.97 6.24
CA ILE A 4 1.03 1.60 6.13
C ILE A 4 0.18 0.72 7.04
N ILE A 5 -0.25 -0.41 6.51
CA ILE A 5 -1.05 -1.40 7.24
C ILE A 5 -0.21 -2.67 7.35
N THR A 6 0.05 -3.11 8.57
CA THR A 6 0.85 -4.31 8.79
C THR A 6 -0.03 -5.54 8.95
N PRO A 7 0.50 -6.76 8.72
CA PRO A 7 -0.27 -8.00 8.87
C PRO A 7 -0.84 -8.22 10.28
N ILE A 8 -0.23 -7.63 11.31
CA ILE A 8 -0.70 -7.75 12.68
C ILE A 8 -1.77 -6.72 13.05
N GLY A 9 -2.23 -5.93 12.08
CA GLY A 9 -3.31 -4.98 12.28
C GLY A 9 -2.90 -3.59 12.68
N ARG A 10 -1.61 -3.24 12.63
CA ARG A 10 -1.15 -1.88 12.88
C ARG A 10 -1.37 -1.01 11.66
N ILE A 11 -1.91 0.18 11.91
CA ILE A 11 -2.07 1.21 10.89
C ILE A 11 -1.32 2.45 11.37
N ALA A 12 -0.41 2.95 10.55
CA ALA A 12 0.38 4.13 10.91
C ALA A 12 0.46 5.09 9.72
N ASP A 13 0.42 6.37 10.02
CA ASP A 13 0.63 7.39 8.98
C ASP A 13 2.10 7.42 8.59
N ILE A 14 2.35 7.54 7.29
CA ILE A 14 3.70 7.66 6.75
C ILE A 14 3.76 8.84 5.79
N THR A 15 4.95 9.39 5.63
CA THR A 15 5.20 10.52 4.74
C THR A 15 6.41 10.19 3.87
N PRO A 16 6.35 10.50 2.55
CA PRO A 16 7.54 10.35 1.70
C PRO A 16 8.70 11.20 2.22
N GLY A 17 9.91 10.69 2.09
CA GLY A 17 11.10 11.39 2.55
C GLY A 17 11.30 12.75 1.92
N ASN A 18 10.90 12.94 0.66
CA ASN A 18 10.96 14.22 -0.04
C ASN A 18 9.66 15.03 0.07
N LYS A 19 8.68 14.54 0.83
CA LYS A 19 7.36 15.17 1.06
C LYS A 19 6.47 15.28 -0.17
N ARG A 20 6.82 14.65 -1.27
CA ARG A 20 6.04 14.67 -2.53
C ARG A 20 5.61 13.29 -2.97
N PHE A 21 6.56 12.35 -3.05
CA PHE A 21 6.31 11.00 -3.50
C PHE A 21 7.26 10.03 -2.82
N PHE A 22 6.86 8.78 -2.78
CA PHE A 22 7.71 7.72 -2.26
C PHE A 22 8.72 7.31 -3.33
N ALA A 23 10.01 7.37 -3.00
CA ALA A 23 11.04 6.83 -3.87
C ALA A 23 10.93 5.29 -3.90
N ARG A 24 11.43 4.68 -4.96
CA ARG A 24 11.38 3.23 -5.12
C ARG A 24 12.02 2.51 -3.95
N THR A 25 13.17 3.00 -3.49
CA THR A 25 13.87 2.42 -2.35
C THR A 25 13.07 2.52 -1.05
N GLU A 26 12.32 3.60 -0.85
CA GLU A 26 11.44 3.74 0.30
C GLU A 26 10.32 2.69 0.26
N LEU A 27 9.74 2.47 -0.93
CA LEU A 27 8.70 1.45 -1.10
C LEU A 27 9.26 0.06 -0.84
N TYR A 28 10.47 -0.23 -1.28
CA TYR A 28 11.12 -1.52 -1.03
C TYR A 28 11.25 -1.78 0.47
N GLU A 29 11.70 -0.79 1.22
CA GLU A 29 11.89 -0.92 2.66
C GLU A 29 10.57 -1.05 3.40
N LEU A 30 9.60 -0.22 3.06
CA LEU A 30 8.31 -0.18 3.76
C LEU A 30 7.49 -1.44 3.49
N VAL A 31 7.48 -1.91 2.26
CA VAL A 31 6.73 -3.11 1.88
C VAL A 31 7.50 -4.39 2.21
N GLY A 32 8.83 -4.29 2.33
CA GLY A 32 9.67 -5.43 2.66
C GLY A 32 9.98 -6.34 1.48
N THR A 33 9.96 -5.81 0.27
CA THR A 33 10.30 -6.55 -0.95
C THR A 33 11.01 -5.62 -1.91
N ASP A 34 11.87 -6.17 -2.76
CA ASP A 34 12.52 -5.43 -3.83
C ASP A 34 11.67 -5.38 -5.12
N ASN A 35 10.45 -5.92 -5.07
CA ASN A 35 9.54 -5.93 -6.22
C ASN A 35 8.11 -5.60 -5.79
N PRO A 36 7.86 -4.38 -5.27
CA PRO A 36 6.51 -4.00 -4.85
C PRO A 36 5.60 -3.79 -6.05
N THR A 37 4.33 -4.14 -5.88
CA THR A 37 3.29 -3.95 -6.87
C THR A 37 2.39 -2.80 -6.43
N ALA A 38 2.17 -1.84 -7.31
CA ALA A 38 1.23 -0.75 -7.07
C ALA A 38 -0.05 -1.02 -7.86
N THR A 39 -1.16 -1.13 -7.16
CA THR A 39 -2.47 -1.33 -7.78
C THR A 39 -3.28 -0.05 -7.66
N PRO A 40 -3.58 0.62 -8.79
CA PRO A 40 -4.37 1.85 -8.75
C PRO A 40 -5.84 1.56 -8.46
N ILE A 41 -6.44 2.42 -7.66
CA ILE A 41 -7.87 2.37 -7.36
C ILE A 41 -8.43 3.78 -7.38
N THR A 42 -9.74 3.88 -7.52
CA THR A 42 -10.44 5.15 -7.36
C THR A 42 -11.37 5.02 -6.16
N LEU A 43 -11.18 5.90 -5.18
CA LEU A 43 -11.95 5.89 -3.95
C LEU A 43 -12.53 7.27 -3.73
N HIS A 44 -13.86 7.36 -3.73
CA HIS A 44 -14.58 8.64 -3.57
C HIS A 44 -14.10 9.73 -4.55
N GLY A 45 -13.87 9.35 -5.81
CA GLY A 45 -13.38 10.26 -6.83
C GLY A 45 -11.90 10.59 -6.78
N ARG A 46 -11.17 10.04 -5.82
CA ARG A 46 -9.73 10.27 -5.67
C ARG A 46 -8.95 9.08 -6.21
N ARG A 47 -7.88 9.37 -6.94
CA ARG A 47 -6.96 8.34 -7.40
C ARG A 47 -6.01 7.97 -6.28
N MET A 48 -6.12 6.72 -5.85
CA MET A 48 -5.30 6.15 -4.79
C MET A 48 -4.53 4.96 -5.34
N ALA A 49 -3.59 4.44 -4.56
CA ALA A 49 -2.87 3.23 -4.91
C ALA A 49 -2.64 2.39 -3.65
N PHE A 50 -2.74 1.08 -3.82
CA PHE A 50 -2.30 0.11 -2.83
C PHE A 50 -0.96 -0.44 -3.29
N VAL A 51 0.08 -0.28 -2.47
CA VAL A 51 1.41 -0.82 -2.77
C VAL A 51 1.64 -2.02 -1.86
N HIS A 52 1.89 -3.15 -2.46
CA HIS A 52 1.98 -4.42 -1.73
C HIS A 52 3.02 -5.34 -2.36
N SER A 53 3.34 -6.43 -1.67
CA SER A 53 4.27 -7.44 -2.15
C SER A 53 3.50 -8.60 -2.78
N ALA A 54 3.95 -9.07 -3.94
CA ALA A 54 3.43 -10.29 -4.54
C ALA A 54 4.07 -11.55 -3.94
N ASP A 55 5.20 -11.40 -3.25
CA ASP A 55 6.03 -12.51 -2.79
C ASP A 55 5.80 -12.87 -1.32
N ASN A 56 5.15 -12.01 -0.56
CA ASN A 56 4.98 -12.21 0.87
C ASN A 56 3.84 -13.20 1.14
N GLU A 57 4.06 -14.14 2.03
CA GLU A 57 3.07 -15.16 2.37
C GLU A 57 2.25 -14.80 3.61
N GLN A 58 2.65 -13.78 4.36
CA GLN A 58 1.95 -13.37 5.56
C GLN A 58 0.69 -12.58 5.22
N LYS A 59 -0.48 -13.14 5.53
CA LYS A 59 -1.76 -12.52 5.19
C LYS A 59 -1.97 -11.21 5.94
N ASN A 60 -2.54 -10.23 5.24
CA ASN A 60 -2.90 -8.93 5.81
C ASN A 60 -4.42 -8.75 5.71
N PRO A 61 -5.18 -9.20 6.72
CA PRO A 61 -6.64 -9.21 6.62
C PRO A 61 -7.26 -7.81 6.56
N ILE A 62 -6.69 -6.83 7.25
CA ILE A 62 -7.23 -5.46 7.23
C ILE A 62 -7.04 -4.82 5.85
N ALA A 63 -5.83 -4.91 5.29
CA ALA A 63 -5.56 -4.37 3.96
C ALA A 63 -6.38 -5.09 2.89
N SER A 64 -6.53 -6.42 3.01
CA SER A 64 -7.34 -7.21 2.08
C SER A 64 -8.80 -6.78 2.11
N GLU A 65 -9.35 -6.51 3.29
CA GLU A 65 -10.73 -6.06 3.41
C GLU A 65 -10.92 -4.67 2.81
N LEU A 66 -10.01 -3.75 3.06
CA LEU A 66 -10.06 -2.42 2.46
C LEU A 66 -9.95 -2.51 0.93
N PHE A 67 -9.09 -3.37 0.43
CA PHE A 67 -8.93 -3.57 -1.00
C PHE A 67 -10.19 -4.17 -1.63
N ARG A 68 -10.83 -5.11 -0.94
CA ARG A 68 -12.10 -5.69 -1.38
C ARG A 68 -13.18 -4.63 -1.49
N LEU A 69 -13.29 -3.74 -0.51
CA LEU A 69 -14.27 -2.65 -0.53
C LEU A 69 -13.98 -1.64 -1.64
N ALA A 70 -12.71 -1.39 -1.92
CA ALA A 70 -12.31 -0.39 -2.92
C ALA A 70 -12.36 -0.91 -4.35
N LYS A 71 -12.01 -2.18 -4.56
CA LYS A 71 -11.85 -2.73 -5.91
C LYS A 71 -12.62 -4.04 -6.16
N GLY A 72 -13.22 -4.61 -5.13
CA GLY A 72 -14.07 -5.78 -5.28
C GLY A 72 -13.38 -7.13 -5.21
N GLY A 73 -12.10 -7.19 -4.86
CA GLY A 73 -11.48 -8.49 -4.68
C GLY A 73 -9.97 -8.50 -4.61
N GLY A 74 -9.43 -9.64 -4.23
CA GLY A 74 -8.01 -9.87 -4.09
C GLY A 74 -7.58 -9.94 -2.64
N LEU A 75 -6.55 -10.75 -2.39
CA LEU A 75 -5.91 -10.84 -1.08
C LEU A 75 -4.58 -10.12 -1.12
N LEU A 76 -4.30 -9.31 -0.10
CA LEU A 76 -3.04 -8.62 0.06
C LEU A 76 -2.26 -9.23 1.21
N ASN A 77 -0.96 -9.36 1.02
CA ASN A 77 -0.06 -9.98 2.00
C ASN A 77 1.05 -9.01 2.37
N GLY A 78 1.60 -9.19 3.57
CA GLY A 78 2.69 -8.36 4.07
C GLY A 78 2.25 -6.94 4.40
N ASN A 79 3.22 -6.05 4.50
CA ASN A 79 2.94 -4.64 4.71
C ASN A 79 2.32 -4.04 3.45
N VAL A 80 1.26 -3.27 3.61
CA VAL A 80 0.56 -2.63 2.49
C VAL A 80 0.54 -1.12 2.72
N ILE A 81 0.93 -0.37 1.72
CA ILE A 81 0.87 1.09 1.75
C ILE A 81 -0.37 1.53 0.99
N VAL A 82 -1.15 2.41 1.61
CA VAL A 82 -2.27 3.08 0.94
C VAL A 82 -1.91 4.55 0.81
N CYS A 83 -1.86 5.05 -0.40
CA CYS A 83 -1.43 6.42 -0.67
C CYS A 83 -2.16 6.99 -1.88
N LYS A 84 -1.98 8.29 -2.11
CA LYS A 84 -2.46 8.91 -3.35
C LYS A 84 -1.62 8.41 -4.52
N ALA A 85 -2.25 8.27 -5.68
CA ALA A 85 -1.54 7.81 -6.88
C ALA A 85 -0.35 8.73 -7.24
N CYS A 86 -0.47 10.03 -6.99
CA CYS A 86 0.61 10.99 -7.26
C CYS A 86 1.79 10.89 -6.28
N GLU A 87 1.65 10.14 -5.20
CA GLU A 87 2.74 9.91 -4.24
C GLU A 87 3.65 8.74 -4.65
N ILE A 88 3.37 8.10 -5.78
CA ILE A 88 4.19 7.02 -6.33
C ILE A 88 4.84 7.52 -7.62
N ILE A 89 6.12 7.21 -7.76
CA ILE A 89 6.86 7.52 -8.98
C ILE A 89 6.61 6.46 -10.06
#